data_c43f47dcaae4d924cb553db4c7777725
#
_entry.id   c43f47dcaae4d924cb553db4c7777725
#
_cell.length_a   1.000
_cell.length_b   1.000
_cell.length_c   1.000
_cell.angle_alpha   90.00
_cell.angle_beta   90.00
_cell.angle_gamma   90.00
#
_symmetry.space_group_name_H-M   'P 1'
#
loop_
_entity.id
_entity.type
_entity.pdbx_description
1 polymer ?
#
loop_
_entity_poly.entity_id
_entity_poly.type
_entity_poly.pdbx_seq_one_letter_code
_entity_poly.pdbx_strand_id
1 'polypeptide(L)'
;SRAVAFHAGSIGAGGSLSFLIAGWTALYFDWHIAFMISALGSFLALIIMTSFVPSRQPPPRDDNTHPFDFLAVLMNKSAMAYAIGYCVHTWEMFTMRSWVVAFLVFTAAQGNQPNFFIPTVIAMLMEVVGTATSIVGNELAIRTGRRQFIFCVMLASIACSLVVGFTAGMGYGFAALVCLIYNAVIYADSSSLTAGTVGSAEPERRGATLAIHAMLGYGGGFVGPLVLGILLDMLGGETVRNWGLAFGHV
;
A
#
# COMPACT_ATOMS: atom_id res chain seq x y z
N SER A 1 18.53 -4.58 9.18
CA SER A 1 18.77 -4.54 10.65
C SER A 1 17.44 -4.63 11.41
N ARG A 2 17.47 -5.02 12.67
CA ARG A 2 16.25 -5.07 13.53
C ARG A 2 15.51 -3.74 13.57
N ALA A 3 16.21 -2.61 13.60
CA ALA A 3 15.62 -1.29 13.59
C ALA A 3 14.77 -1.02 12.31
N VAL A 4 15.23 -1.47 11.14
CA VAL A 4 14.47 -1.34 9.87
C VAL A 4 13.21 -2.21 9.91
N ALA A 5 13.29 -3.41 10.50
CA ALA A 5 12.12 -4.28 10.66
C ALA A 5 11.07 -3.65 11.60
N PHE A 6 11.49 -3.05 12.72
CA PHE A 6 10.59 -2.32 13.61
C PHE A 6 9.96 -1.10 12.93
N HIS A 7 10.74 -0.36 12.14
CA HIS A 7 10.22 0.78 11.38
C HIS A 7 9.17 0.33 10.35
N ALA A 8 9.45 -0.74 9.59
CA ALA A 8 8.47 -1.28 8.64
C ALA A 8 7.20 -1.78 9.35
N GLY A 9 7.34 -2.47 10.49
CA GLY A 9 6.22 -2.92 11.31
C GLY A 9 5.36 -1.77 11.86
N SER A 10 5.96 -0.61 12.19
CA SER A 10 5.22 0.56 12.68
C SER A 10 4.28 1.15 11.63
N ILE A 11 4.62 1.08 10.34
CA ILE A 11 3.77 1.55 9.24
C ILE A 11 2.50 0.70 9.17
N GLY A 12 2.63 -0.63 9.19
CA GLY A 12 1.48 -1.54 9.20
C GLY A 12 0.62 -1.42 10.45
N ALA A 13 1.25 -1.29 11.62
CA ALA A 13 0.53 -1.06 12.89
C ALA A 13 -0.24 0.28 12.87
N GLY A 14 0.38 1.35 12.37
CA GLY A 14 -0.27 2.65 12.21
C GLY A 14 -1.45 2.60 11.25
N GLY A 15 -1.29 1.92 10.09
CA GLY A 15 -2.36 1.70 9.12
C GLY A 15 -3.54 0.92 9.73
N SER A 16 -3.26 -0.19 10.39
CA SER A 16 -4.27 -1.02 11.06
C SER A 16 -5.03 -0.22 12.13
N LEU A 17 -4.31 0.51 12.98
CA LEU A 17 -4.91 1.32 14.03
C LEU A 17 -5.75 2.47 13.47
N SER A 18 -5.33 3.09 12.35
CA SER A 18 -6.10 4.16 11.71
C SER A 18 -7.46 3.69 11.21
N PHE A 19 -7.54 2.51 10.60
CA PHE A 19 -8.83 1.92 10.18
C PHE A 19 -9.74 1.58 11.36
N LEU A 20 -9.17 1.07 12.46
CA LEU A 20 -9.91 0.79 13.70
C LEU A 20 -10.48 2.06 14.32
N ILE A 21 -9.65 3.08 14.48
CA ILE A 21 -10.07 4.37 15.06
C ILE A 21 -11.13 5.03 14.17
N ALA A 22 -10.90 5.08 12.85
CA ALA A 22 -11.86 5.68 11.93
C ALA A 22 -13.20 4.93 11.93
N GLY A 23 -13.18 3.59 11.91
CA GLY A 23 -14.39 2.78 11.96
C GLY A 23 -15.15 2.92 13.28
N TRP A 24 -14.43 2.92 14.41
CA TRP A 24 -15.04 3.09 15.73
C TRP A 24 -15.64 4.49 15.91
N THR A 25 -14.91 5.54 15.50
CA THR A 25 -15.42 6.92 15.57
C THR A 25 -16.63 7.14 14.66
N ALA A 26 -16.66 6.50 13.48
CA ALA A 26 -17.81 6.58 12.59
C ALA A 26 -19.08 5.91 13.16
N LEU A 27 -18.95 4.92 14.04
CA LEU A 27 -20.09 4.25 14.68
C LEU A 27 -20.70 5.03 15.83
N TYR A 28 -19.89 5.76 16.62
CA TYR A 28 -20.32 6.40 17.87
C TYR A 28 -20.28 7.92 17.85
N PHE A 29 -19.57 8.49 16.87
CA PHE A 29 -19.36 9.92 16.72
C PHE A 29 -19.47 10.31 15.25
N ASP A 30 -18.98 11.48 14.91
CA ASP A 30 -18.89 11.96 13.53
C ASP A 30 -17.45 11.92 12.98
N TRP A 31 -17.30 12.20 11.70
CA TRP A 31 -16.01 12.23 11.03
C TRP A 31 -15.02 13.28 11.58
N HIS A 32 -15.53 14.39 12.18
CA HIS A 32 -14.66 15.42 12.77
C HIS A 32 -13.84 14.85 13.92
N ILE A 33 -14.43 13.98 14.74
CA ILE A 33 -13.74 13.33 15.86
C ILE A 33 -12.59 12.45 15.35
N ALA A 34 -12.78 11.72 14.22
CA ALA A 34 -11.72 10.92 13.62
C ALA A 34 -10.51 11.80 13.20
N PHE A 35 -10.77 12.96 12.60
CA PHE A 35 -9.73 13.92 12.24
C PHE A 35 -9.06 14.55 13.48
N MET A 36 -9.82 14.87 14.52
CA MET A 36 -9.26 15.40 15.78
C MET A 36 -8.32 14.39 16.46
N ILE A 37 -8.70 13.10 16.52
CA ILE A 37 -7.85 12.04 17.05
C ILE A 37 -6.56 11.90 16.22
N SER A 38 -6.67 11.95 14.90
CA SER A 38 -5.51 11.90 14.00
C SER A 38 -4.57 13.10 14.19
N ALA A 39 -5.13 14.30 14.34
CA ALA A 39 -4.37 15.52 14.64
C ALA A 39 -3.66 15.43 15.99
N LEU A 40 -4.33 14.90 17.04
CA LEU A 40 -3.70 14.67 18.34
C LEU A 40 -2.56 13.66 18.24
N GLY A 41 -2.72 12.58 17.47
CA GLY A 41 -1.65 11.62 17.20
C GLY A 41 -0.43 12.26 16.55
N SER A 42 -0.64 13.12 15.56
CA SER A 42 0.43 13.87 14.89
C SER A 42 1.11 14.86 15.85
N PHE A 43 0.36 15.53 16.72
CA PHE A 43 0.89 16.43 17.73
C PHE A 43 1.74 15.70 18.78
N LEU A 44 1.28 14.53 19.24
CA LEU A 44 2.07 13.67 20.14
C LEU A 44 3.37 13.18 19.47
N ALA A 45 3.31 12.80 18.19
CA ALA A 45 4.50 12.43 17.42
C ALA A 45 5.51 13.59 17.35
N LEU A 46 5.04 14.82 17.12
CA LEU A 46 5.89 16.03 17.14
C LEU A 46 6.58 16.20 18.51
N ILE A 47 5.84 16.09 19.61
CA ILE A 47 6.41 16.18 20.97
C ILE A 47 7.48 15.10 21.17
N ILE A 48 7.20 13.85 20.82
CA ILE A 48 8.15 12.76 20.95
C ILE A 48 9.41 13.03 20.14
N MET A 49 9.27 13.44 18.87
CA MET A 49 10.40 13.73 17.99
C MET A 49 11.27 14.87 18.53
N THR A 50 10.66 15.96 18.96
CA THR A 50 11.41 17.12 19.48
C THR A 50 12.06 16.86 20.84
N SER A 51 11.46 16.02 21.69
CA SER A 51 11.96 15.74 23.04
C SER A 51 13.00 14.63 23.11
N PHE A 52 12.90 13.60 22.25
CA PHE A 52 13.70 12.38 22.39
C PHE A 52 14.67 12.14 21.24
N VAL A 53 14.49 12.77 20.06
CA VAL A 53 15.40 12.56 18.93
C VAL A 53 16.50 13.64 18.95
N PRO A 54 17.76 13.25 19.20
CA PRO A 54 18.86 14.21 19.23
C PRO A 54 19.13 14.75 17.82
N SER A 55 19.33 16.05 17.71
CA SER A 55 19.82 16.67 16.47
C SER A 55 21.20 16.13 16.12
N ARG A 56 21.36 15.57 14.93
CA ARG A 56 22.65 15.13 14.39
C ARG A 56 22.98 15.97 13.16
N GLN A 57 24.21 16.46 13.12
CA GLN A 57 24.69 17.06 11.89
C GLN A 57 24.81 16.00 10.80
N PRO A 58 24.40 16.30 9.57
CA PRO A 58 24.59 15.39 8.45
C PRO A 58 26.10 15.16 8.23
N PRO A 59 26.51 13.96 7.76
CA PRO A 59 27.92 13.75 7.43
C PRO A 59 28.40 14.74 6.37
N PRO A 60 29.71 15.07 6.36
CA PRO A 60 30.28 15.92 5.34
C PRO A 60 29.92 15.41 3.95
N ARG A 61 29.48 16.31 3.09
CA ARG A 61 29.08 15.98 1.74
C ARG A 61 30.31 15.85 0.85
N ASP A 62 30.34 14.84 0.00
CA ASP A 62 31.31 14.79 -1.09
C ASP A 62 30.89 15.82 -2.14
N ASP A 63 31.74 16.83 -2.39
CA ASP A 63 31.48 17.96 -3.30
C ASP A 63 31.25 17.52 -4.77
N ASN A 64 31.60 16.26 -5.09
CA ASN A 64 31.47 15.71 -6.44
C ASN A 64 30.10 15.10 -6.75
N THR A 65 29.18 15.00 -5.76
CA THR A 65 27.86 14.40 -5.98
C THR A 65 26.74 15.42 -5.76
N HIS A 66 25.98 15.73 -6.81
CA HIS A 66 24.81 16.57 -6.68
C HIS A 66 23.60 15.72 -6.21
N PRO A 67 22.83 16.12 -5.14
CA PRO A 67 21.70 15.32 -4.62
C PRO A 67 20.57 15.17 -5.64
N PHE A 68 20.53 16.02 -6.66
CA PHE A 68 19.55 15.99 -7.74
C PHE A 68 20.14 15.45 -9.05
N ASP A 69 21.21 14.64 -8.98
CA ASP A 69 21.74 13.92 -10.15
C ASP A 69 20.82 12.73 -10.49
N PHE A 70 19.57 13.06 -10.84
CA PHE A 70 18.57 12.06 -11.20
C PHE A 70 18.84 11.42 -12.55
N LEU A 71 19.57 12.09 -13.46
CA LEU A 71 19.82 11.56 -14.79
C LEU A 71 20.60 10.23 -14.74
N ALA A 72 21.64 10.18 -13.92
CA ALA A 72 22.43 8.95 -13.75
C ALA A 72 21.59 7.80 -13.13
N VAL A 73 20.69 8.12 -12.21
CA VAL A 73 19.76 7.14 -11.63
C VAL A 73 18.78 6.62 -12.68
N LEU A 74 18.22 7.51 -13.51
CA LEU A 74 17.30 7.13 -14.60
C LEU A 74 17.97 6.25 -15.66
N MET A 75 19.27 6.37 -15.83
CA MET A 75 20.06 5.51 -16.73
C MET A 75 20.38 4.14 -16.13
N ASN A 76 20.24 3.95 -14.82
CA ASN A 76 20.41 2.66 -14.16
C ASN A 76 19.18 1.77 -14.39
N LYS A 77 19.22 0.97 -15.46
CA LYS A 77 18.08 0.12 -15.89
C LYS A 77 17.61 -0.83 -14.81
N SER A 78 18.50 -1.37 -13.97
CA SER A 78 18.12 -2.30 -12.91
C SER A 78 17.37 -1.59 -11.78
N ALA A 79 17.87 -0.46 -11.30
CA ALA A 79 17.19 0.34 -10.28
C ALA A 79 15.83 0.85 -10.79
N MET A 80 15.78 1.32 -12.04
CA MET A 80 14.55 1.81 -12.66
C MET A 80 13.51 0.71 -12.88
N ALA A 81 13.93 -0.51 -13.25
CA ALA A 81 12.99 -1.62 -13.38
C ALA A 81 12.28 -1.93 -12.04
N TYR A 82 13.02 -1.95 -10.92
CA TYR A 82 12.43 -2.12 -9.59
C TYR A 82 11.58 -0.90 -9.18
N ALA A 83 12.00 0.32 -9.49
CA ALA A 83 11.26 1.52 -9.15
C ALA A 83 9.94 1.65 -9.93
N ILE A 84 9.93 1.26 -11.22
CA ILE A 84 8.70 1.19 -12.02
C ILE A 84 7.80 0.05 -11.52
N GLY A 85 8.35 -1.12 -11.24
CA GLY A 85 7.59 -2.20 -10.61
C GLY A 85 6.94 -1.77 -9.29
N TYR A 86 7.65 -0.99 -8.48
CA TYR A 86 7.11 -0.40 -7.25
C TYR A 86 6.01 0.63 -7.51
N CYS A 87 6.11 1.42 -8.57
CA CYS A 87 5.05 2.34 -8.99
C CYS A 87 3.74 1.57 -9.31
N VAL A 88 3.83 0.48 -10.07
CA VAL A 88 2.68 -0.38 -10.38
C VAL A 88 2.13 -1.04 -9.11
N HIS A 89 3.01 -1.59 -8.27
CA HIS A 89 2.64 -2.17 -6.98
C HIS A 89 1.88 -1.18 -6.08
N THR A 90 2.38 0.05 -5.96
CA THR A 90 1.73 1.08 -5.13
C THR A 90 0.44 1.61 -5.75
N TRP A 91 0.34 1.67 -7.08
CA TRP A 91 -0.92 1.95 -7.78
C TRP A 91 -2.00 0.97 -7.33
N GLU A 92 -1.72 -0.32 -7.40
CA GLU A 92 -2.63 -1.39 -7.00
C GLU A 92 -2.93 -1.36 -5.49
N MET A 93 -1.89 -1.29 -4.66
CA MET A 93 -1.98 -1.29 -3.20
C MET A 93 -2.83 -0.13 -2.68
N PHE A 94 -2.59 1.09 -3.13
CA PHE A 94 -3.35 2.26 -2.69
C PHE A 94 -4.76 2.29 -3.27
N THR A 95 -4.97 1.75 -4.49
CA THR A 95 -6.31 1.58 -5.04
C THR A 95 -7.14 0.67 -4.15
N MET A 96 -6.63 -0.51 -3.82
CA MET A 96 -7.31 -1.45 -2.94
C MET A 96 -7.56 -0.84 -1.55
N ARG A 97 -6.54 -0.25 -0.95
CA ARG A 97 -6.62 0.38 0.37
C ARG A 97 -7.67 1.50 0.45
N SER A 98 -7.76 2.34 -0.57
CA SER A 98 -8.67 3.49 -0.60
C SER A 98 -10.13 3.08 -0.83
N TRP A 99 -10.36 2.01 -1.59
CA TRP A 99 -11.70 1.66 -2.05
C TRP A 99 -12.31 0.43 -1.37
N VAL A 100 -11.51 -0.37 -0.64
CA VAL A 100 -12.00 -1.61 0.00
C VAL A 100 -13.18 -1.38 0.95
N VAL A 101 -13.15 -0.30 1.73
CA VAL A 101 -14.25 0.01 2.67
C VAL A 101 -15.52 0.32 1.91
N ALA A 102 -15.45 1.19 0.88
CA ALA A 102 -16.59 1.52 0.03
C ALA A 102 -17.13 0.27 -0.69
N PHE A 103 -16.25 -0.53 -1.27
CA PHE A 103 -16.59 -1.80 -1.93
C PHE A 103 -17.32 -2.78 -0.98
N LEU A 104 -16.83 -2.93 0.24
CA LEU A 104 -17.44 -3.81 1.23
C LEU A 104 -18.77 -3.24 1.78
N VAL A 105 -18.90 -1.92 1.90
CA VAL A 105 -20.18 -1.27 2.23
C VAL A 105 -21.19 -1.53 1.12
N PHE A 106 -20.81 -1.33 -0.15
CA PHE A 106 -21.65 -1.66 -1.30
C PHE A 106 -22.06 -3.14 -1.27
N THR A 107 -21.12 -4.05 -1.05
CA THR A 107 -21.37 -5.49 -0.98
C THR A 107 -22.34 -5.85 0.15
N ALA A 108 -22.18 -5.23 1.31
CA ALA A 108 -23.09 -5.44 2.46
C ALA A 108 -24.53 -5.00 2.14
N ALA A 109 -24.69 -3.92 1.38
CA ALA A 109 -26.00 -3.42 0.96
C ALA A 109 -26.72 -4.34 -0.07
N GLN A 110 -25.98 -5.22 -0.79
CA GLN A 110 -26.58 -6.19 -1.72
C GLN A 110 -27.19 -7.41 -1.01
N GLY A 111 -26.81 -7.67 0.23
CA GLY A 111 -27.21 -8.89 0.95
C GLY A 111 -28.13 -8.62 2.15
N ASN A 112 -29.02 -9.58 2.46
CA ASN A 112 -29.85 -9.56 3.66
C ASN A 112 -29.20 -10.29 4.85
N GLN A 113 -27.90 -10.65 4.75
CA GLN A 113 -27.21 -11.42 5.79
C GLN A 113 -26.51 -10.47 6.78
N PRO A 114 -26.51 -10.79 8.06
CA PRO A 114 -25.73 -10.04 9.04
C PRO A 114 -24.25 -10.15 8.73
N ASN A 115 -23.56 -9.01 8.70
CA ASN A 115 -22.10 -8.97 8.49
C ASN A 115 -21.39 -9.34 9.79
N PHE A 116 -20.56 -10.37 9.77
CA PHE A 116 -19.75 -10.77 10.93
C PHE A 116 -18.77 -9.69 11.37
N PHE A 117 -18.20 -8.95 10.41
CA PHE A 117 -17.27 -7.86 10.66
C PHE A 117 -17.67 -6.63 9.86
N ILE A 118 -17.49 -5.46 10.46
CA ILE A 118 -17.66 -4.19 9.74
C ILE A 118 -16.51 -4.00 8.73
N PRO A 119 -16.74 -3.30 7.62
CA PRO A 119 -15.75 -3.10 6.55
C PRO A 119 -14.39 -2.58 7.03
N THR A 120 -14.36 -1.68 7.99
CA THR A 120 -13.13 -1.12 8.54
C THR A 120 -12.29 -2.14 9.34
N VAL A 121 -12.94 -3.14 9.97
CA VAL A 121 -12.23 -4.25 10.61
C VAL A 121 -11.57 -5.14 9.56
N ILE A 122 -12.23 -5.39 8.43
CA ILE A 122 -11.59 -6.11 7.32
C ILE A 122 -10.40 -5.32 6.78
N ALA A 123 -10.54 -4.01 6.58
CA ALA A 123 -9.43 -3.16 6.15
C ALA A 123 -8.25 -3.16 7.16
N MET A 124 -8.53 -3.15 8.46
CA MET A 124 -7.51 -3.32 9.50
C MET A 124 -6.81 -4.69 9.38
N LEU A 125 -7.56 -5.77 9.21
CA LEU A 125 -6.98 -7.12 9.04
C LEU A 125 -6.13 -7.20 7.77
N MET A 126 -6.52 -6.51 6.69
CA MET A 126 -5.72 -6.43 5.47
C MET A 126 -4.35 -5.81 5.74
N GLU A 127 -4.25 -4.74 6.53
CA GLU A 127 -2.96 -4.12 6.89
C GLU A 127 -2.07 -5.08 7.70
N VAL A 128 -2.65 -5.82 8.64
CA VAL A 128 -1.91 -6.83 9.43
C VAL A 128 -1.40 -7.96 8.53
N VAL A 129 -2.28 -8.52 7.71
CA VAL A 129 -1.94 -9.59 6.76
C VAL A 129 -0.91 -9.10 5.75
N GLY A 130 -1.11 -7.90 5.18
CA GLY A 130 -0.19 -7.28 4.23
C GLY A 130 1.21 -7.12 4.82
N THR A 131 1.33 -6.62 6.05
CA THR A 131 2.63 -6.50 6.73
C THR A 131 3.31 -7.86 6.89
N ALA A 132 2.58 -8.87 7.33
CA ALA A 132 3.12 -10.23 7.48
C ALA A 132 3.57 -10.82 6.14
N THR A 133 2.75 -10.69 5.10
CA THR A 133 3.07 -11.24 3.77
C THR A 133 4.22 -10.49 3.08
N SER A 134 4.40 -9.20 3.32
CA SER A 134 5.56 -8.45 2.85
C SER A 134 6.89 -8.99 3.41
N ILE A 135 6.89 -9.36 4.71
CA ILE A 135 8.07 -9.95 5.35
C ILE A 135 8.35 -11.34 4.80
N VAL A 136 7.32 -12.21 4.76
CA VAL A 136 7.44 -13.59 4.25
C VAL A 136 7.82 -13.59 2.77
N GLY A 137 7.21 -12.71 1.98
CA GLY A 137 7.47 -12.57 0.56
C GLY A 137 8.91 -12.17 0.25
N ASN A 138 9.50 -11.27 1.03
CA ASN A 138 10.92 -10.94 0.86
C ASN A 138 11.83 -12.13 1.16
N GLU A 139 11.54 -12.95 2.18
CA GLU A 139 12.28 -14.15 2.48
C GLU A 139 12.16 -15.19 1.32
N LEU A 140 10.95 -15.37 0.79
CA LEU A 140 10.72 -16.23 -0.37
C LEU A 140 11.47 -15.74 -1.61
N ALA A 141 11.48 -14.42 -1.85
CA ALA A 141 12.19 -13.82 -2.97
C ALA A 141 13.74 -14.03 -2.87
N ILE A 142 14.29 -14.04 -1.65
CA ILE A 142 15.70 -14.33 -1.43
C ILE A 142 16.00 -15.79 -1.80
N ARG A 143 15.12 -16.74 -1.48
CA ARG A 143 15.31 -18.16 -1.71
C ARG A 143 15.05 -18.60 -3.15
N THR A 144 14.05 -18.01 -3.81
CA THR A 144 13.60 -18.42 -5.16
C THR A 144 14.17 -17.56 -6.29
N GLY A 145 14.80 -16.44 -5.95
CA GLY A 145 15.24 -15.45 -6.92
C GLY A 145 14.22 -14.30 -7.07
N ARG A 146 14.65 -13.09 -6.70
CA ARG A 146 13.80 -11.90 -6.59
C ARG A 146 13.02 -11.61 -7.86
N ARG A 147 13.65 -11.64 -9.03
CA ARG A 147 12.99 -11.35 -10.31
C ARG A 147 11.84 -12.33 -10.58
N GLN A 148 12.08 -13.61 -10.41
CA GLN A 148 11.09 -14.66 -10.67
C GLN A 148 9.94 -14.57 -9.68
N PHE A 149 10.24 -14.35 -8.40
CA PHE A 149 9.24 -14.19 -7.35
C PHE A 149 8.30 -13.01 -7.63
N ILE A 150 8.86 -11.81 -7.89
CA ILE A 150 8.07 -10.61 -8.21
C ILE A 150 7.18 -10.86 -9.44
N PHE A 151 7.72 -11.48 -10.49
CA PHE A 151 6.93 -11.79 -11.70
C PHE A 151 5.74 -12.70 -11.38
N CYS A 152 5.94 -13.77 -10.60
CA CYS A 152 4.85 -14.66 -10.21
C CYS A 152 3.81 -13.96 -9.33
N VAL A 153 4.24 -13.12 -8.39
CA VAL A 153 3.34 -12.34 -7.54
C VAL A 153 2.51 -11.36 -8.37
N MET A 154 3.12 -10.62 -9.28
CA MET A 154 2.39 -9.69 -10.16
C MET A 154 1.37 -10.41 -11.04
N LEU A 155 1.68 -11.60 -11.58
CA LEU A 155 0.69 -12.40 -12.32
C LEU A 155 -0.46 -12.86 -11.44
N ALA A 156 -0.18 -13.30 -10.22
CA ALA A 156 -1.21 -13.67 -9.25
C ALA A 156 -2.09 -12.47 -8.86
N SER A 157 -1.49 -11.29 -8.74
CA SER A 157 -2.17 -10.03 -8.43
C SER A 157 -3.13 -9.63 -9.55
N ILE A 158 -2.69 -9.68 -10.81
CA ILE A 158 -3.57 -9.47 -11.98
C ILE A 158 -4.77 -10.43 -11.94
N ALA A 159 -4.54 -11.71 -11.67
CA ALA A 159 -5.65 -12.68 -11.59
C ALA A 159 -6.64 -12.33 -10.47
N CYS A 160 -6.16 -11.85 -9.31
CA CYS A 160 -7.01 -11.42 -8.20
C CYS A 160 -7.79 -10.13 -8.54
N SER A 161 -7.14 -9.14 -9.16
CA SER A 161 -7.77 -7.87 -9.51
C SER A 161 -8.94 -8.06 -10.49
N LEU A 162 -8.79 -8.97 -11.45
CA LEU A 162 -9.83 -9.31 -12.43
C LEU A 162 -11.06 -9.99 -11.80
N VAL A 163 -10.93 -10.53 -10.59
CA VAL A 163 -12.01 -11.29 -9.92
C VAL A 163 -12.65 -10.51 -8.78
N VAL A 164 -11.86 -9.77 -7.99
CA VAL A 164 -12.28 -9.21 -6.70
C VAL A 164 -13.55 -8.37 -6.79
N GLY A 165 -13.66 -7.47 -7.76
CA GLY A 165 -14.83 -6.59 -7.90
C GLY A 165 -16.14 -7.33 -8.20
N PHE A 166 -16.09 -8.48 -8.90
CA PHE A 166 -17.26 -9.30 -9.19
C PHE A 166 -17.76 -10.09 -7.97
N THR A 167 -16.95 -10.21 -6.92
CA THR A 167 -17.34 -10.94 -5.69
C THR A 167 -18.43 -10.24 -4.89
N ALA A 168 -18.72 -8.96 -5.17
CA ALA A 168 -19.82 -8.23 -4.53
C ALA A 168 -21.19 -8.93 -4.68
N GLY A 169 -21.41 -9.66 -5.79
CA GLY A 169 -22.63 -10.45 -6.00
C GLY A 169 -22.65 -11.79 -5.30
N MET A 170 -21.56 -12.23 -4.67
CA MET A 170 -21.40 -13.55 -4.03
C MET A 170 -21.57 -13.51 -2.49
N GLY A 171 -21.84 -12.34 -1.94
CA GLY A 171 -22.05 -12.12 -0.51
C GLY A 171 -20.83 -11.57 0.22
N TYR A 172 -21.09 -10.85 1.30
CA TYR A 172 -20.10 -10.08 2.05
C TYR A 172 -18.92 -10.90 2.55
N GLY A 173 -19.17 -12.07 3.17
CA GLY A 173 -18.10 -12.90 3.74
C GLY A 173 -17.12 -13.41 2.68
N PHE A 174 -17.62 -13.79 1.51
CA PHE A 174 -16.79 -14.24 0.39
C PHE A 174 -15.99 -13.08 -0.20
N ALA A 175 -16.61 -11.92 -0.44
CA ALA A 175 -15.92 -10.74 -0.91
C ALA A 175 -14.81 -10.28 0.05
N ALA A 176 -15.10 -10.26 1.36
CA ALA A 176 -14.11 -9.93 2.39
C ALA A 176 -12.91 -10.90 2.39
N LEU A 177 -13.17 -12.21 2.25
CA LEU A 177 -12.11 -13.22 2.15
C LEU A 177 -11.24 -13.00 0.91
N VAL A 178 -11.85 -12.76 -0.25
CA VAL A 178 -11.10 -12.48 -1.50
C VAL A 178 -10.31 -11.19 -1.38
N CYS A 179 -10.84 -10.14 -0.75
CA CYS A 179 -10.09 -8.91 -0.45
C CYS A 179 -8.86 -9.18 0.42
N LEU A 180 -8.97 -10.03 1.46
CA LEU A 180 -7.85 -10.40 2.31
C LEU A 180 -6.77 -11.17 1.53
N ILE A 181 -7.17 -12.15 0.71
CA ILE A 181 -6.26 -12.93 -0.13
C ILE A 181 -5.57 -12.02 -1.15
N TYR A 182 -6.33 -11.18 -1.84
CA TYR A 182 -5.78 -10.25 -2.83
C TYR A 182 -4.78 -9.28 -2.20
N ASN A 183 -5.12 -8.70 -1.04
CA ASN A 183 -4.20 -7.85 -0.31
C ASN A 183 -2.91 -8.56 0.12
N ALA A 184 -3.01 -9.84 0.53
CA ALA A 184 -1.84 -10.64 0.85
C ALA A 184 -0.91 -10.82 -0.38
N VAL A 185 -1.50 -11.04 -1.55
CA VAL A 185 -0.76 -11.13 -2.82
C VAL A 185 -0.11 -9.79 -3.19
N ILE A 186 -0.87 -8.68 -3.14
CA ILE A 186 -0.34 -7.32 -3.39
C ILE A 186 0.91 -7.06 -2.55
N TYR A 187 0.85 -7.31 -1.24
CA TYR A 187 1.96 -6.97 -0.34
C TYR A 187 3.16 -7.92 -0.44
N ALA A 188 3.01 -9.10 -1.05
CA ALA A 188 4.06 -10.12 -1.05
C ALA A 188 5.37 -9.65 -1.72
N ASP A 189 5.33 -8.82 -2.75
CA ASP A 189 6.52 -8.32 -3.44
C ASP A 189 7.03 -6.96 -2.94
N SER A 190 6.28 -6.24 -2.10
CA SER A 190 6.56 -4.89 -1.62
C SER A 190 8.00 -4.69 -1.12
N SER A 191 8.38 -5.48 -0.11
CA SER A 191 9.74 -5.43 0.45
C SER A 191 10.82 -5.86 -0.55
N SER A 192 10.48 -6.76 -1.47
CA SER A 192 11.39 -7.25 -2.50
C SER A 192 11.68 -6.20 -3.56
N LEU A 193 10.69 -5.41 -3.96
CA LEU A 193 10.84 -4.30 -4.89
C LEU A 193 11.74 -3.21 -4.30
N THR A 194 11.48 -2.81 -3.06
CA THR A 194 12.31 -1.82 -2.35
C THR A 194 13.74 -2.31 -2.15
N ALA A 195 13.92 -3.57 -1.70
CA ALA A 195 15.24 -4.16 -1.53
C ALA A 195 15.99 -4.33 -2.85
N GLY A 196 15.27 -4.60 -3.94
CA GLY A 196 15.80 -4.64 -5.31
C GLY A 196 16.32 -3.28 -5.76
N THR A 197 15.56 -2.22 -5.55
CA THR A 197 15.97 -0.84 -5.84
C THR A 197 17.24 -0.46 -5.08
N VAL A 198 17.25 -0.68 -3.75
CA VAL A 198 18.42 -0.37 -2.89
C VAL A 198 19.65 -1.18 -3.31
N GLY A 199 19.46 -2.47 -3.61
CA GLY A 199 20.55 -3.37 -4.02
C GLY A 199 21.12 -3.08 -5.40
N SER A 200 20.36 -2.39 -6.26
CA SER A 200 20.78 -1.98 -7.61
C SER A 200 21.30 -0.54 -7.67
N ALA A 201 21.22 0.21 -6.57
CA ALA A 201 21.67 1.58 -6.48
C ALA A 201 23.21 1.67 -6.37
N GLU A 202 23.81 2.61 -7.07
CA GLU A 202 25.20 2.98 -6.85
C GLU A 202 25.35 3.57 -5.44
N PRO A 203 26.39 3.19 -4.68
CA PRO A 203 26.56 3.62 -3.29
C PRO A 203 26.46 5.14 -3.11
N GLU A 204 27.07 5.90 -4.00
CA GLU A 204 27.15 7.37 -3.97
C GLU A 204 25.79 8.02 -4.32
N ARG A 205 24.92 7.31 -5.06
CA ARG A 205 23.60 7.78 -5.54
C ARG A 205 22.43 7.09 -4.88
N ARG A 206 22.66 6.34 -3.82
CA ARG A 206 21.59 5.57 -3.14
C ARG A 206 20.44 6.46 -2.64
N GLY A 207 20.75 7.65 -2.16
CA GLY A 207 19.74 8.63 -1.74
C GLY A 207 18.88 9.12 -2.89
N ALA A 208 19.48 9.49 -4.03
CA ALA A 208 18.77 9.91 -5.23
C ALA A 208 17.92 8.75 -5.82
N THR A 209 18.45 7.53 -5.79
CA THR A 209 17.72 6.33 -6.24
C THR A 209 16.47 6.08 -5.39
N LEU A 210 16.59 6.19 -4.06
CA LEU A 210 15.45 6.05 -3.15
C LEU A 210 14.43 7.20 -3.31
N ALA A 211 14.90 8.41 -3.62
CA ALA A 211 14.00 9.53 -3.90
C ALA A 211 13.16 9.26 -5.16
N ILE A 212 13.76 8.81 -6.25
CA ILE A 212 13.01 8.43 -7.48
C ILE A 212 12.06 7.26 -7.20
N HIS A 213 12.51 6.24 -6.47
CA HIS A 213 11.65 5.12 -6.07
C HIS A 213 10.41 5.60 -5.28
N ALA A 214 10.60 6.48 -4.31
CA ALA A 214 9.51 7.05 -3.53
C ALA A 214 8.59 7.95 -4.38
N MET A 215 9.15 8.79 -5.25
CA MET A 215 8.36 9.67 -6.14
C MET A 215 7.47 8.85 -7.08
N LEU A 216 8.02 7.82 -7.72
CA LEU A 216 7.27 6.94 -8.60
C LEU A 216 6.22 6.14 -7.81
N GLY A 217 6.60 5.59 -6.66
CA GLY A 217 5.68 4.84 -5.81
C GLY A 217 4.50 5.69 -5.34
N TYR A 218 4.74 6.83 -4.72
CA TYR A 218 3.63 7.71 -4.29
C TYR A 218 2.86 8.31 -5.46
N GLY A 219 3.51 8.54 -6.62
CA GLY A 219 2.83 8.91 -7.86
C GLY A 219 1.83 7.85 -8.29
N GLY A 220 2.23 6.58 -8.34
CA GLY A 220 1.32 5.44 -8.60
C GLY A 220 0.19 5.36 -7.56
N GLY A 221 0.55 5.47 -6.28
CA GLY A 221 -0.42 5.45 -5.18
C GLY A 221 -1.42 6.61 -5.17
N PHE A 222 -1.09 7.74 -5.78
CA PHE A 222 -2.01 8.85 -6.00
C PHE A 222 -2.95 8.60 -7.18
N VAL A 223 -2.40 8.16 -8.31
CA VAL A 223 -3.16 8.02 -9.56
C VAL A 223 -4.09 6.81 -9.53
N GLY A 224 -3.68 5.69 -8.93
CA GLY A 224 -4.47 4.45 -8.91
C GLY A 224 -5.88 4.62 -8.33
N PRO A 225 -6.04 5.11 -7.09
CA PRO A 225 -7.36 5.36 -6.52
C PRO A 225 -8.21 6.35 -7.30
N LEU A 226 -7.58 7.37 -7.91
CA LEU A 226 -8.26 8.36 -8.73
C LEU A 226 -8.84 7.71 -9.99
N VAL A 227 -8.07 6.87 -10.67
CA VAL A 227 -8.52 6.15 -11.88
C VAL A 227 -9.70 5.24 -11.56
N LEU A 228 -9.68 4.51 -10.44
CA LEU A 228 -10.82 3.68 -10.04
C LEU A 228 -12.09 4.51 -9.84
N GLY A 229 -12.01 5.65 -9.18
CA GLY A 229 -13.14 6.55 -8.98
C GLY A 229 -13.70 7.08 -10.32
N ILE A 230 -12.82 7.55 -11.21
CA ILE A 230 -13.21 8.01 -12.55
C ILE A 230 -13.88 6.88 -13.33
N LEU A 231 -13.37 5.66 -13.28
CA LEU A 231 -13.97 4.51 -13.95
C LEU A 231 -15.38 4.21 -13.43
N LEU A 232 -15.59 4.21 -12.12
CA LEU A 232 -16.93 4.03 -11.54
C LEU A 232 -17.90 5.11 -12.01
N ASP A 233 -17.48 6.37 -12.02
CA ASP A 233 -18.31 7.49 -12.49
C ASP A 233 -18.64 7.35 -13.99
N MET A 234 -17.65 7.05 -14.83
CA MET A 234 -17.84 6.85 -16.27
C MET A 234 -18.73 5.64 -16.61
N LEU A 235 -18.71 4.60 -15.77
CA LEU A 235 -19.55 3.41 -15.94
C LEU A 235 -20.97 3.59 -15.40
N GLY A 236 -21.30 4.74 -14.81
CA GLY A 236 -22.66 5.07 -14.32
C GLY A 236 -22.91 4.66 -12.88
N GLY A 237 -21.86 4.59 -12.05
CA GLY A 237 -21.98 4.39 -10.61
C GLY A 237 -21.75 2.93 -10.15
N GLU A 238 -22.11 2.64 -8.92
CA GLU A 238 -21.79 1.42 -8.22
C GLU A 238 -22.76 0.27 -8.60
N THR A 239 -22.27 -0.67 -9.38
CA THR A 239 -22.90 -1.97 -9.66
C THR A 239 -21.86 -3.07 -9.53
N VAL A 240 -22.27 -4.34 -9.36
CA VAL A 240 -21.34 -5.50 -9.32
C VAL A 240 -20.44 -5.53 -10.56
N ARG A 241 -21.04 -5.30 -11.74
CA ARG A 241 -20.31 -5.26 -13.01
C ARG A 241 -19.27 -4.11 -13.01
N ASN A 242 -19.68 -2.91 -12.58
CA ASN A 242 -18.83 -1.73 -12.63
C ASN A 242 -17.68 -1.82 -11.64
N TRP A 243 -17.91 -2.36 -10.44
CA TRP A 243 -16.84 -2.70 -9.49
C TRP A 243 -15.85 -3.73 -10.07
N GLY A 244 -16.37 -4.77 -10.78
CA GLY A 244 -15.52 -5.75 -11.46
C GLY A 244 -14.63 -5.11 -12.54
N LEU A 245 -15.20 -4.26 -13.37
CA LEU A 245 -14.45 -3.54 -14.41
C LEU A 245 -13.49 -2.51 -13.82
N ALA A 246 -13.91 -1.81 -12.75
CA ALA A 246 -13.10 -0.80 -12.10
C ALA A 246 -11.87 -1.43 -11.41
N PHE A 247 -12.02 -2.54 -10.68
CA PHE A 247 -10.85 -3.26 -10.13
C PHE A 247 -9.99 -3.93 -11.20
N GLY A 248 -10.56 -4.31 -12.34
CA GLY A 248 -9.82 -4.92 -13.43
C GLY A 248 -8.83 -3.99 -14.15
N HIS A 249 -8.74 -2.70 -13.78
CA HIS A 249 -7.76 -1.77 -14.35
C HIS A 249 -6.39 -1.85 -13.64
N VAL A 250 -6.32 -2.42 -12.46
CA VAL A 250 -5.09 -2.60 -11.67
C VAL A 250 -4.48 -3.96 -11.94
#